data_17f755041374a9477222bc4cb44a6dce
#
_entry.id   17f755041374a9477222bc4cb44a6dce
#
_cell.length_a   1.000
_cell.length_b   1.000
_cell.length_c   1.000
_cell.angle_alpha   90.00
_cell.angle_beta   90.00
_cell.angle_gamma   90.00
#
_symmetry.space_group_name_H-M   'P 1'
#
loop_
_entity.id
_entity.type
_entity.pdbx_description
1 polymer ?
#
loop_
_entity_poly.entity_id
_entity_poly.type
_entity_poly.pdbx_seq_one_letter_code
_entity_poly.pdbx_strand_id
1 'polypeptide(L)'
;VSFSDIATGNADLSECKMLWWHFHADTTIDDMNKFETAAPAALSAASMIKVRYDQGMNLLLTRYATFYAVNIGATKDNKNPNNCWLGRTETDPEITAEPWSFFIQGHKSHPAYQGIHEGNSVYTCSKGYGITNTTAQWHLRSQDEVNPWGDYNDEADWSRKHGGQALGYGGDGAIVVWEYPANGSKGGVFCIGSGCYDWYSEGIDTSKDPYHGNVAKLTKNVINYLTGK
;
A
#
# COMPACT_ATOMS: atom_id res chain seq x y z
N VAL A 1 1.06 3.92 -19.34
CA VAL A 1 2.38 4.55 -19.46
C VAL A 1 3.39 3.65 -18.77
N SER A 2 4.53 3.37 -19.41
CA SER A 2 5.61 2.60 -18.80
C SER A 2 6.56 3.52 -18.02
N PHE A 3 7.24 2.96 -17.00
CA PHE A 3 8.29 3.70 -16.30
C PHE A 3 9.48 4.07 -17.25
N SER A 4 9.76 3.22 -18.23
CA SER A 4 10.79 3.51 -19.23
C SER A 4 10.43 4.74 -20.07
N ASP A 5 9.17 4.90 -20.47
CA ASP A 5 8.72 6.08 -21.21
C ASP A 5 8.81 7.34 -20.36
N ILE A 6 8.46 7.23 -19.06
CA ILE A 6 8.62 8.34 -18.11
C ILE A 6 10.10 8.72 -17.98
N ALA A 7 10.97 7.74 -17.76
CA ALA A 7 12.41 7.97 -17.56
C ALA A 7 13.11 8.62 -18.76
N THR A 8 12.64 8.32 -19.98
CA THR A 8 13.18 8.87 -21.22
C THR A 8 12.49 10.15 -21.69
N GLY A 9 11.46 10.62 -20.96
CA GLY A 9 10.69 11.80 -21.34
C GLY A 9 9.71 11.57 -22.50
N ASN A 10 9.48 10.31 -22.89
CA ASN A 10 8.51 9.96 -23.93
C ASN A 10 7.05 10.00 -23.43
N ALA A 11 6.86 10.04 -22.10
CA ALA A 11 5.56 10.17 -21.48
C ALA A 11 5.42 11.56 -20.86
N ASP A 12 4.42 12.32 -21.29
CA ASP A 12 4.06 13.60 -20.68
C ASP A 12 3.16 13.37 -19.47
N LEU A 13 3.64 13.76 -18.29
CA LEU A 13 2.90 13.72 -17.03
C LEU A 13 2.34 15.11 -16.63
N SER A 14 2.40 16.13 -17.49
CA SER A 14 2.02 17.51 -17.13
C SER A 14 0.59 17.62 -16.63
N GLU A 15 -0.33 16.89 -17.23
CA GLU A 15 -1.76 16.86 -16.87
C GLU A 15 -2.12 15.69 -15.92
N CYS A 16 -1.13 14.91 -15.50
CA CYS A 16 -1.37 13.76 -14.65
C CYS A 16 -1.63 14.22 -13.20
N LYS A 17 -2.84 14.00 -12.72
CA LYS A 17 -3.24 14.32 -11.33
C LYS A 17 -2.82 13.28 -10.34
N MET A 18 -2.70 12.03 -10.78
CA MET A 18 -2.37 10.90 -9.92
C MET A 18 -1.68 9.80 -10.72
N LEU A 19 -0.69 9.15 -10.10
CA LEU A 19 -0.09 7.92 -10.59
C LEU A 19 -0.51 6.79 -9.66
N TRP A 20 -1.01 5.69 -10.23
CA TRP A 20 -1.25 4.45 -9.49
C TRP A 20 -0.25 3.40 -9.95
N TRP A 21 0.47 2.83 -8.99
CA TRP A 21 1.35 1.70 -9.21
C TRP A 21 1.01 0.56 -8.25
N HIS A 22 0.62 -0.58 -8.84
CA HIS A 22 0.44 -1.85 -8.15
C HIS A 22 1.64 -2.73 -8.48
N PHE A 23 2.42 -3.13 -7.46
CA PHE A 23 3.61 -3.93 -7.69
C PHE A 23 3.55 -5.23 -6.88
N HIS A 24 3.44 -6.33 -7.62
CA HIS A 24 3.57 -7.69 -7.14
C HIS A 24 4.92 -8.26 -7.59
N ALA A 25 5.55 -9.11 -6.78
CA ALA A 25 6.77 -9.83 -7.12
C ALA A 25 6.63 -11.29 -6.69
N ASP A 26 7.28 -12.18 -7.43
CA ASP A 26 7.26 -13.63 -7.14
C ASP A 26 8.19 -14.02 -5.99
N THR A 27 8.91 -13.05 -5.43
CA THR A 27 9.82 -13.22 -4.30
C THR A 27 9.55 -12.15 -3.25
N THR A 28 9.89 -12.47 -2.00
CA THR A 28 9.79 -11.49 -0.91
C THR A 28 10.74 -10.33 -1.13
N ILE A 29 10.18 -9.11 -1.14
CA ILE A 29 10.91 -7.85 -1.13
C ILE A 29 10.79 -7.28 0.29
N ASP A 30 11.86 -7.35 1.05
CA ASP A 30 11.92 -6.94 2.46
C ASP A 30 12.93 -5.81 2.73
N ASP A 31 13.66 -5.39 1.70
CA ASP A 31 14.59 -4.27 1.77
C ASP A 31 14.65 -3.47 0.45
N MET A 32 15.25 -2.27 0.52
CA MET A 32 15.37 -1.38 -0.63
C MET A 32 16.23 -1.97 -1.75
N ASN A 33 17.29 -2.74 -1.46
CA ASN A 33 18.15 -3.30 -2.51
C ASN A 33 17.40 -4.33 -3.35
N LYS A 34 16.58 -5.18 -2.69
CA LYS A 34 15.70 -6.12 -3.40
C LYS A 34 14.65 -5.40 -4.23
N PHE A 35 14.04 -4.34 -3.67
CA PHE A 35 13.08 -3.50 -4.39
C PHE A 35 13.71 -2.87 -5.63
N GLU A 36 14.88 -2.27 -5.49
CA GLU A 36 15.62 -1.63 -6.56
C GLU A 36 16.01 -2.62 -7.66
N THR A 37 16.41 -3.83 -7.26
CA THR A 37 16.75 -4.90 -8.22
C THR A 37 15.50 -5.39 -8.97
N ALA A 38 14.35 -5.48 -8.30
CA ALA A 38 13.11 -5.96 -8.90
C ALA A 38 12.39 -4.90 -9.76
N ALA A 39 12.63 -3.61 -9.52
CA ALA A 39 11.94 -2.51 -10.20
C ALA A 39 12.87 -1.45 -10.79
N PRO A 40 13.91 -1.82 -11.59
CA PRO A 40 14.91 -0.87 -12.08
C PRO A 40 14.34 0.23 -12.98
N ALA A 41 13.28 -0.07 -13.75
CA ALA A 41 12.62 0.92 -14.59
C ALA A 41 11.91 1.99 -13.75
N ALA A 42 11.30 1.61 -12.62
CA ALA A 42 10.65 2.56 -11.72
C ALA A 42 11.69 3.50 -11.09
N LEU A 43 12.85 2.98 -10.71
CA LEU A 43 13.94 3.81 -10.18
C LEU A 43 14.45 4.80 -11.21
N SER A 44 14.64 4.37 -12.45
CA SER A 44 15.06 5.26 -13.53
C SER A 44 14.08 6.43 -13.74
N ALA A 45 12.79 6.22 -13.46
CA ALA A 45 11.75 7.24 -13.57
C ALA A 45 11.58 8.10 -12.30
N ALA A 46 12.21 7.73 -11.18
CA ALA A 46 11.94 8.31 -9.87
C ALA A 46 12.12 9.84 -9.82
N SER A 47 13.17 10.36 -10.46
CA SER A 47 13.43 11.80 -10.51
C SER A 47 12.33 12.57 -11.23
N MET A 48 11.83 12.06 -12.35
CA MET A 48 10.75 12.68 -13.13
C MET A 48 9.43 12.65 -12.36
N ILE A 49 9.12 11.51 -11.75
CA ILE A 49 7.92 11.35 -10.91
C ILE A 49 8.01 12.25 -9.68
N LYS A 50 9.20 12.34 -9.05
CA LYS A 50 9.41 13.24 -7.92
C LYS A 50 9.15 14.70 -8.26
N VAL A 51 9.60 15.16 -9.42
CA VAL A 51 9.31 16.54 -9.89
C VAL A 51 7.81 16.77 -9.96
N ARG A 52 7.05 15.82 -10.50
CA ARG A 52 5.59 15.94 -10.60
C ARG A 52 4.91 15.82 -9.22
N TYR A 53 5.41 14.97 -8.35
CA TYR A 53 4.98 14.87 -6.96
C TYR A 53 5.19 16.20 -6.21
N ASP A 54 6.34 16.81 -6.33
CA ASP A 54 6.65 18.12 -5.73
C ASP A 54 5.77 19.26 -6.30
N GLN A 55 5.14 19.05 -7.46
CA GLN A 55 4.19 19.95 -8.12
C GLN A 55 2.71 19.60 -7.88
N GLY A 56 2.43 18.64 -7.00
CA GLY A 56 1.06 18.30 -6.60
C GLY A 56 0.46 17.04 -7.22
N MET A 57 1.20 16.28 -8.03
CA MET A 57 0.74 14.97 -8.49
C MET A 57 0.67 13.99 -7.33
N ASN A 58 -0.49 13.36 -7.14
CA ASN A 58 -0.70 12.37 -6.09
C ASN A 58 -0.24 10.97 -6.52
N LEU A 59 -0.02 10.07 -5.55
CA LEU A 59 0.29 8.69 -5.83
C LEU A 59 -0.59 7.73 -5.03
N LEU A 60 -1.03 6.65 -5.68
CA LEU A 60 -1.56 5.45 -5.05
C LEU A 60 -0.55 4.33 -5.24
N LEU A 61 0.04 3.85 -4.15
CA LEU A 61 1.06 2.82 -4.13
C LEU A 61 0.51 1.58 -3.43
N THR A 62 0.50 0.43 -4.11
CA THR A 62 -0.11 -0.77 -3.56
C THR A 62 0.86 -1.94 -3.54
N ARG A 63 0.80 -2.72 -2.47
CA ARG A 63 1.71 -3.82 -2.17
C ARG A 63 3.17 -3.34 -2.08
N TYR A 64 4.11 -4.00 -2.76
CA TYR A 64 5.52 -3.60 -2.75
C TYR A 64 5.80 -2.25 -3.41
N ALA A 65 4.87 -1.71 -4.21
CA ALA A 65 5.02 -0.34 -4.71
C ALA A 65 5.11 0.70 -3.58
N THR A 66 4.65 0.37 -2.37
CA THR A 66 4.75 1.26 -1.19
C THR A 66 6.18 1.65 -0.82
N PHE A 67 7.18 0.83 -1.20
CA PHE A 67 8.61 1.17 -1.06
C PHE A 67 9.00 2.42 -1.84
N TYR A 68 8.32 2.68 -2.96
CA TYR A 68 8.63 3.81 -3.83
C TYR A 68 8.41 5.17 -3.18
N ALA A 69 7.66 5.24 -2.09
CA ALA A 69 7.49 6.45 -1.29
C ALA A 69 8.82 7.04 -0.83
N VAL A 70 9.83 6.20 -0.56
CA VAL A 70 11.20 6.59 -0.23
C VAL A 70 11.88 7.26 -1.42
N ASN A 71 11.82 6.63 -2.61
CA ASN A 71 12.51 7.10 -3.81
C ASN A 71 12.00 8.45 -4.30
N ILE A 72 10.71 8.75 -4.09
CA ILE A 72 10.12 10.06 -4.45
C ILE A 72 10.21 11.10 -3.33
N GLY A 73 10.79 10.76 -2.18
CA GLY A 73 10.96 11.68 -1.05
C GLY A 73 9.64 12.08 -0.36
N ALA A 74 8.69 11.14 -0.28
CA ALA A 74 7.45 11.32 0.48
C ALA A 74 7.68 11.12 1.98
N THR A 75 8.66 10.29 2.35
CA THR A 75 9.03 9.97 3.73
C THR A 75 9.97 11.02 4.33
N LYS A 76 9.98 11.18 5.66
CA LYS A 76 10.93 12.04 6.38
C LYS A 76 12.29 11.36 6.59
N ASP A 77 12.33 10.05 6.53
CA ASP A 77 13.53 9.23 6.62
C ASP A 77 13.59 8.26 5.44
N ASN A 78 14.67 7.50 5.32
CA ASN A 78 14.88 6.57 4.21
C ASN A 78 14.47 5.14 4.58
N LYS A 79 13.47 4.98 5.45
CA LYS A 79 13.00 3.67 5.86
C LYS A 79 11.85 3.19 4.96
N ASN A 80 11.85 1.91 4.68
CA ASN A 80 10.79 1.18 3.99
C ASN A 80 10.00 0.31 4.98
N PRO A 81 8.83 -0.22 4.60
CA PRO A 81 8.14 -1.21 5.40
C PRO A 81 9.07 -2.34 5.86
N ASN A 82 9.02 -2.68 7.13
CA ASN A 82 9.98 -3.55 7.80
C ASN A 82 9.46 -4.96 8.09
N ASN A 83 8.19 -5.23 7.81
CA ASN A 83 7.58 -6.54 7.89
C ASN A 83 6.95 -6.88 6.54
N CYS A 84 7.72 -7.54 5.71
CA CYS A 84 7.33 -7.86 4.35
C CYS A 84 7.41 -9.37 4.13
N TRP A 85 6.39 -9.91 3.52
CA TRP A 85 6.32 -11.34 3.24
C TRP A 85 5.53 -11.63 1.97
N LEU A 86 5.81 -12.78 1.36
CA LEU A 86 5.04 -13.35 0.28
C LEU A 86 4.11 -14.38 0.89
N GLY A 87 2.83 -14.09 0.88
CA GLY A 87 1.80 -15.02 1.32
C GLY A 87 1.68 -16.20 0.36
N ARG A 88 1.13 -17.30 0.87
CA ARG A 88 0.94 -18.52 0.12
C ARG A 88 -0.41 -18.51 -0.59
N THR A 89 -0.53 -19.42 -1.53
CA THR A 89 -1.71 -19.63 -2.36
C THR A 89 -2.89 -20.20 -1.56
N GLU A 90 -4.02 -20.34 -2.22
CA GLU A 90 -5.28 -20.92 -1.74
C GLU A 90 -5.18 -22.26 -1.00
N THR A 91 -4.03 -22.93 -1.06
CA THR A 91 -3.80 -24.22 -0.37
C THR A 91 -3.28 -24.04 1.05
N ASP A 92 -2.91 -22.82 1.47
CA ASP A 92 -2.47 -22.58 2.84
C ASP A 92 -3.69 -22.55 3.79
N PRO A 93 -3.74 -23.46 4.81
CA PRO A 93 -4.86 -23.49 5.75
C PRO A 93 -5.09 -22.18 6.50
N GLU A 94 -4.03 -21.41 6.77
CA GLU A 94 -4.14 -20.12 7.44
C GLU A 94 -4.81 -19.08 6.54
N ILE A 95 -4.53 -19.10 5.23
CA ILE A 95 -5.13 -18.20 4.26
C ILE A 95 -6.59 -18.56 4.00
N THR A 96 -6.94 -19.85 4.08
CA THR A 96 -8.29 -20.33 3.80
C THR A 96 -9.20 -20.38 5.02
N ALA A 97 -8.68 -20.15 6.23
CA ALA A 97 -9.42 -20.33 7.48
C ALA A 97 -10.48 -19.24 7.71
N GLU A 98 -10.14 -17.98 7.46
CA GLU A 98 -10.96 -16.82 7.80
C GLU A 98 -11.01 -15.82 6.64
N PRO A 99 -12.04 -14.95 6.60
CA PRO A 99 -12.05 -13.83 5.67
C PRO A 99 -10.88 -12.88 5.93
N TRP A 100 -10.25 -12.42 4.85
CA TRP A 100 -9.19 -11.44 4.96
C TRP A 100 -9.75 -10.04 5.13
N SER A 101 -9.21 -9.32 6.10
CA SER A 101 -9.62 -7.96 6.42
C SER A 101 -8.45 -7.17 7.00
N PHE A 102 -8.63 -5.87 7.06
CA PHE A 102 -7.83 -5.00 7.90
C PHE A 102 -8.75 -4.12 8.77
N PHE A 103 -8.24 -3.71 9.93
CA PHE A 103 -8.98 -2.90 10.89
C PHE A 103 -8.77 -1.42 10.60
N ILE A 104 -9.84 -0.63 10.70
CA ILE A 104 -9.84 0.82 10.46
C ILE A 104 -10.30 1.60 11.69
N GLN A 105 -10.03 1.07 12.87
CA GLN A 105 -10.45 1.66 14.14
C GLN A 105 -9.96 3.12 14.25
N GLY A 106 -10.89 4.04 14.50
CA GLY A 106 -10.60 5.48 14.52
C GLY A 106 -10.65 6.17 13.15
N HIS A 107 -10.67 5.44 12.04
CA HIS A 107 -10.59 5.99 10.68
C HIS A 107 -11.82 5.72 9.79
N LYS A 108 -12.94 5.27 10.36
CA LYS A 108 -14.16 4.92 9.61
C LYS A 108 -14.72 6.05 8.73
N SER A 109 -14.52 7.29 9.14
CA SER A 109 -14.97 8.47 8.39
C SER A 109 -14.05 8.85 7.24
N HIS A 110 -12.89 8.19 7.10
CA HIS A 110 -11.98 8.49 6.01
C HIS A 110 -12.63 8.20 4.66
N PRO A 111 -12.51 9.09 3.65
CA PRO A 111 -13.15 8.92 2.34
C PRO A 111 -12.85 7.58 1.66
N ALA A 112 -11.65 7.03 1.85
CA ALA A 112 -11.27 5.74 1.30
C ALA A 112 -12.20 4.59 1.74
N TYR A 113 -12.80 4.66 2.94
CA TYR A 113 -13.58 3.58 3.52
C TYR A 113 -15.09 3.69 3.36
N GLN A 114 -15.55 4.70 2.62
CA GLN A 114 -16.97 4.93 2.49
C GLN A 114 -17.70 3.75 1.82
N GLY A 115 -18.66 3.18 2.56
CA GLY A 115 -19.56 2.14 2.09
C GLY A 115 -18.91 0.77 1.83
N ILE A 116 -17.75 0.48 2.46
CA ILE A 116 -17.04 -0.80 2.34
C ILE A 116 -16.64 -1.41 3.69
N HIS A 117 -16.96 -0.77 4.81
CA HIS A 117 -16.60 -1.30 6.12
C HIS A 117 -17.81 -1.90 6.83
N GLU A 118 -17.54 -2.95 7.60
CA GLU A 118 -18.46 -3.54 8.56
C GLU A 118 -17.85 -3.34 9.95
N GLY A 119 -18.54 -2.56 10.80
CA GLY A 119 -17.99 -2.20 12.10
C GLY A 119 -16.63 -1.49 11.99
N ASN A 120 -15.58 -2.13 12.48
CA ASN A 120 -14.20 -1.62 12.44
C ASN A 120 -13.34 -2.24 11.31
N SER A 121 -13.93 -3.06 10.45
CA SER A 121 -13.17 -3.85 9.49
C SER A 121 -13.52 -3.53 8.05
N VAL A 122 -12.54 -3.63 7.17
CA VAL A 122 -12.72 -3.70 5.72
C VAL A 122 -12.33 -5.10 5.29
N TYR A 123 -13.32 -5.85 4.80
CA TYR A 123 -13.10 -7.17 4.24
C TYR A 123 -12.72 -7.04 2.76
N THR A 124 -11.71 -7.78 2.32
CA THR A 124 -11.20 -7.74 0.95
C THR A 124 -11.34 -9.04 0.20
N CYS A 125 -11.39 -10.18 0.89
CA CYS A 125 -11.80 -11.45 0.32
C CYS A 125 -12.40 -12.35 1.40
N SER A 126 -13.26 -13.29 0.99
CA SER A 126 -13.81 -14.30 1.88
C SER A 126 -12.91 -15.54 1.96
N LYS A 127 -13.23 -16.41 2.91
CA LYS A 127 -12.57 -17.71 3.09
C LYS A 127 -12.53 -18.48 1.77
N GLY A 128 -11.37 -19.02 1.44
CA GLY A 128 -11.17 -19.84 0.23
C GLY A 128 -10.95 -19.04 -1.05
N TYR A 129 -10.94 -17.71 -0.99
CA TYR A 129 -10.67 -16.82 -2.12
C TYR A 129 -9.36 -16.04 -1.95
N GLY A 130 -8.55 -16.40 -0.96
CA GLY A 130 -7.22 -15.83 -0.77
C GLY A 130 -6.30 -16.20 -1.92
N ILE A 131 -5.60 -15.21 -2.43
CA ILE A 131 -4.69 -15.32 -3.55
C ILE A 131 -3.28 -15.10 -3.06
N THR A 132 -2.27 -15.36 -3.88
CA THR A 132 -0.88 -15.06 -3.56
C THR A 132 -0.74 -13.64 -3.01
N ASN A 133 -0.39 -13.54 -1.75
CA ASN A 133 -0.35 -12.28 -1.02
C ASN A 133 1.09 -11.79 -0.89
N THR A 134 1.37 -10.61 -1.41
CA THR A 134 2.56 -9.86 -1.02
C THR A 134 2.15 -8.78 -0.03
N THR A 135 2.75 -8.79 1.13
CA THR A 135 2.47 -7.82 2.18
C THR A 135 3.70 -6.96 2.41
N ALA A 136 3.51 -5.65 2.48
CA ALA A 136 4.49 -4.69 2.93
C ALA A 136 3.85 -3.84 4.03
N GLN A 137 4.22 -4.09 5.29
CA GLN A 137 3.60 -3.48 6.45
C GLN A 137 4.64 -2.94 7.43
N TRP A 138 4.20 -2.10 8.34
CA TRP A 138 5.04 -1.58 9.41
C TRP A 138 4.75 -2.31 10.70
N HIS A 139 5.73 -3.06 11.19
CA HIS A 139 5.69 -3.63 12.52
C HIS A 139 6.37 -2.67 13.50
N LEU A 140 5.69 -2.38 14.61
CA LEU A 140 6.14 -1.45 15.63
C LEU A 140 6.60 -2.22 16.88
N ARG A 141 7.58 -1.71 17.60
CA ARG A 141 8.12 -2.38 18.80
C ARG A 141 7.09 -2.63 19.89
N SER A 142 6.09 -1.77 20.00
CA SER A 142 4.99 -1.93 20.95
C SER A 142 4.09 -3.14 20.68
N GLN A 143 4.23 -3.78 19.52
CA GLN A 143 3.41 -4.91 19.11
C GLN A 143 4.04 -6.28 19.45
N ASP A 144 5.30 -6.29 19.84
CA ASP A 144 6.01 -7.51 20.19
C ASP A 144 6.86 -7.31 21.45
N GLU A 145 6.38 -7.87 22.57
CA GLU A 145 7.06 -7.79 23.85
C GLU A 145 8.25 -8.77 23.96
N VAL A 146 8.21 -9.87 23.18
CA VAL A 146 9.21 -10.92 23.22
C VAL A 146 10.38 -10.61 22.29
N ASN A 147 10.09 -10.14 21.09
CA ASN A 147 11.07 -9.76 20.08
C ASN A 147 10.76 -8.36 19.55
N PRO A 148 11.06 -7.30 20.31
CA PRO A 148 10.74 -5.93 19.95
C PRO A 148 11.59 -5.45 18.76
N TRP A 149 11.29 -5.96 17.58
CA TRP A 149 11.90 -5.56 16.32
C TRP A 149 11.09 -4.43 15.68
N GLY A 150 11.69 -3.68 14.80
CA GLY A 150 11.09 -2.53 14.17
C GLY A 150 11.88 -1.25 14.46
N ASP A 151 11.71 -0.29 13.58
CA ASP A 151 12.47 0.97 13.64
C ASP A 151 11.84 1.99 14.60
N TYR A 152 10.55 1.83 14.93
CA TYR A 152 9.77 2.81 15.70
C TYR A 152 9.13 2.14 16.92
N ASN A 153 9.04 2.88 18.01
CA ASN A 153 8.49 2.37 19.27
C ASN A 153 6.98 2.10 19.17
N ASP A 154 6.26 3.06 18.64
CA ASP A 154 4.80 3.06 18.48
C ASP A 154 4.38 3.90 17.27
N GLU A 155 3.08 4.00 17.03
CA GLU A 155 2.52 4.76 15.90
C GLU A 155 2.86 6.25 15.97
N ALA A 156 2.85 6.85 17.16
CA ALA A 156 3.19 8.25 17.32
C ALA A 156 4.66 8.52 16.97
N ASP A 157 5.56 7.60 17.38
CA ASP A 157 6.98 7.66 17.03
C ASP A 157 7.20 7.46 15.54
N TRP A 158 6.49 6.50 14.92
CA TRP A 158 6.49 6.26 13.47
C TRP A 158 6.00 7.50 12.71
N SER A 159 4.84 8.02 13.04
CA SER A 159 4.28 9.21 12.39
C SER A 159 5.19 10.42 12.51
N ARG A 160 5.79 10.63 13.66
CA ARG A 160 6.70 11.76 13.91
C ARG A 160 8.00 11.64 13.11
N LYS A 161 8.63 10.47 13.10
CA LYS A 161 9.95 10.23 12.49
C LYS A 161 9.83 9.94 11.00
N HIS A 162 8.91 9.08 10.61
CA HIS A 162 8.73 8.64 9.23
C HIS A 162 7.84 9.58 8.42
N GLY A 163 6.85 10.17 9.07
CA GLY A 163 5.96 11.17 8.47
C GLY A 163 4.66 10.63 7.91
N GLY A 164 4.40 9.34 8.07
CA GLY A 164 3.13 8.72 7.66
C GLY A 164 2.01 8.98 8.65
N GLN A 165 0.79 8.76 8.22
CA GLN A 165 -0.43 8.70 9.00
C GLN A 165 -1.06 7.33 8.82
N ALA A 166 -1.17 6.54 9.87
CA ALA A 166 -1.78 5.22 9.81
C ALA A 166 -3.30 5.34 9.59
N LEU A 167 -3.84 4.46 8.76
CA LEU A 167 -5.25 4.43 8.39
C LEU A 167 -5.86 3.04 8.51
N GLY A 168 -5.04 1.98 8.55
CA GLY A 168 -5.52 0.61 8.66
C GLY A 168 -4.46 -0.33 9.20
N TYR A 169 -4.90 -1.37 9.92
CA TYR A 169 -4.07 -2.26 10.71
C TYR A 169 -4.35 -3.72 10.40
N GLY A 170 -3.31 -4.53 10.32
CA GLY A 170 -3.42 -5.98 10.25
C GLY A 170 -3.93 -6.60 11.55
N GLY A 171 -4.19 -7.90 11.54
CA GLY A 171 -4.62 -8.64 12.73
C GLY A 171 -3.58 -8.66 13.85
N ASP A 172 -2.31 -8.49 13.51
CA ASP A 172 -1.16 -8.35 14.40
C ASP A 172 -0.94 -6.90 14.87
N GLY A 173 -1.80 -5.96 14.46
CA GLY A 173 -1.68 -4.53 14.75
C GLY A 173 -0.68 -3.78 13.88
N ALA A 174 0.01 -4.45 12.94
CA ALA A 174 0.92 -3.78 12.01
C ALA A 174 0.15 -2.80 11.10
N ILE A 175 0.77 -1.67 10.75
CA ILE A 175 0.16 -0.68 9.84
C ILE A 175 0.22 -1.25 8.41
N VAL A 176 -0.94 -1.49 7.81
CA VAL A 176 -1.09 -2.05 6.46
C VAL A 176 -1.68 -1.07 5.45
N VAL A 177 -2.34 0.00 5.94
CA VAL A 177 -2.82 1.12 5.12
C VAL A 177 -2.37 2.42 5.78
N TRP A 178 -1.76 3.29 5.01
CA TRP A 178 -1.29 4.60 5.50
C TRP A 178 -1.24 5.62 4.38
N GLU A 179 -1.08 6.87 4.76
CA GLU A 179 -0.87 7.95 3.80
C GLU A 179 0.25 8.90 4.23
N TYR A 180 0.78 9.60 3.26
CA TYR A 180 1.56 10.82 3.46
C TYR A 180 0.70 11.96 2.89
N PRO A 181 0.05 12.76 3.74
CA PRO A 181 -0.85 13.82 3.29
C PRO A 181 -0.16 14.85 2.42
N ALA A 182 -0.89 15.39 1.45
CA ALA A 182 -0.41 16.52 0.65
C ALA A 182 0.06 17.67 1.55
N ASN A 183 1.20 18.27 1.22
CA ASN A 183 1.79 19.33 2.04
C ASN A 183 2.44 20.41 1.17
N GLY A 184 1.94 21.64 1.27
CA GLY A 184 2.38 22.74 0.42
C GLY A 184 2.08 22.47 -1.05
N SER A 185 3.13 22.45 -1.88
CA SER A 185 3.00 22.10 -3.31
C SER A 185 3.05 20.59 -3.60
N LYS A 186 3.44 19.78 -2.60
CA LYS A 186 3.58 18.34 -2.80
C LYS A 186 2.23 17.64 -2.82
N GLY A 187 2.10 16.66 -3.69
CA GLY A 187 0.96 15.75 -3.70
C GLY A 187 0.88 14.86 -2.45
N GLY A 188 -0.24 14.18 -2.29
CA GLY A 188 -0.40 13.12 -1.29
C GLY A 188 0.04 11.76 -1.84
N VAL A 189 0.44 10.86 -0.96
CA VAL A 189 0.71 9.46 -1.28
C VAL A 189 -0.16 8.58 -0.41
N PHE A 190 -0.97 7.73 -1.02
CA PHE A 190 -1.78 6.74 -0.32
C PHE A 190 -1.18 5.35 -0.54
N CYS A 191 -0.95 4.61 0.53
CA CYS A 191 -0.28 3.33 0.53
C CYS A 191 -1.22 2.23 1.03
N ILE A 192 -1.34 1.13 0.27
CA ILE A 192 -2.03 -0.09 0.68
C ILE A 192 -1.03 -1.24 0.57
N GLY A 193 -0.36 -1.55 1.68
CA GLY A 193 0.62 -2.63 1.77
C GLY A 193 0.01 -3.97 2.14
N SER A 194 -1.29 -4.02 2.44
CA SER A 194 -1.99 -5.24 2.81
C SER A 194 -1.92 -6.29 1.71
N GLY A 195 -1.55 -7.51 2.07
CA GLY A 195 -1.58 -8.66 1.19
C GLY A 195 -2.97 -9.02 0.66
N CYS A 196 -4.00 -8.61 1.38
CA CYS A 196 -5.39 -8.83 0.98
C CYS A 196 -5.89 -7.84 -0.07
N TYR A 197 -5.08 -6.90 -0.50
CA TYR A 197 -5.37 -6.00 -1.60
C TYR A 197 -4.96 -6.67 -2.91
N ASP A 198 -5.76 -7.61 -3.38
CA ASP A 198 -5.52 -8.29 -4.63
C ASP A 198 -6.47 -7.80 -5.72
N TRP A 199 -5.92 -7.07 -6.67
CA TRP A 199 -6.67 -6.53 -7.79
C TRP A 199 -6.97 -7.59 -8.86
N TYR A 200 -6.12 -8.60 -8.93
CA TYR A 200 -6.18 -9.65 -9.93
C TYR A 200 -6.03 -11.03 -9.29
N SER A 201 -6.96 -11.93 -9.60
CA SER A 201 -7.00 -13.29 -9.08
C SER A 201 -6.85 -14.30 -10.21
N GLU A 202 -5.63 -14.71 -10.49
CA GLU A 202 -5.39 -15.71 -11.50
C GLU A 202 -5.88 -17.09 -11.02
N GLY A 203 -6.79 -17.69 -11.79
CA GLY A 203 -7.28 -19.03 -11.53
C GLY A 203 -8.40 -19.16 -10.48
N ILE A 204 -8.81 -18.07 -9.84
CA ILE A 204 -9.90 -18.09 -8.86
C ILE A 204 -11.12 -17.32 -9.37
N ASP A 205 -12.30 -17.96 -9.32
CA ASP A 205 -13.58 -17.30 -9.61
C ASP A 205 -14.02 -16.40 -8.46
N THR A 206 -13.49 -15.18 -8.42
CA THR A 206 -13.83 -14.18 -7.40
C THR A 206 -15.23 -13.60 -7.55
N SER A 207 -15.96 -13.92 -8.62
CA SER A 207 -17.32 -13.43 -8.83
C SER A 207 -18.30 -13.87 -7.74
N LYS A 208 -17.98 -14.96 -7.05
CA LYS A 208 -18.76 -15.50 -5.94
C LYS A 208 -18.32 -14.99 -4.56
N ASP A 209 -17.23 -14.24 -4.49
CA ASP A 209 -16.76 -13.66 -3.24
C ASP A 209 -17.52 -12.36 -2.95
N PRO A 210 -18.31 -12.30 -1.87
CA PRO A 210 -19.09 -11.11 -1.53
C PRO A 210 -18.21 -9.88 -1.23
N TYR A 211 -16.94 -10.09 -0.87
CA TYR A 211 -16.02 -9.01 -0.52
C TYR A 211 -15.11 -8.55 -1.67
N HIS A 212 -15.07 -9.29 -2.78
CA HIS A 212 -14.22 -8.91 -3.92
C HIS A 212 -14.51 -7.49 -4.44
N GLY A 213 -15.79 -7.10 -4.48
CA GLY A 213 -16.19 -5.76 -4.86
C GLY A 213 -15.65 -4.64 -3.96
N ASN A 214 -15.24 -4.96 -2.72
CA ASN A 214 -14.68 -3.97 -1.80
C ASN A 214 -13.29 -3.50 -2.25
N VAL A 215 -12.46 -4.35 -2.85
CA VAL A 215 -11.15 -3.95 -3.41
C VAL A 215 -11.34 -2.91 -4.51
N ALA A 216 -12.26 -3.17 -5.44
CA ALA A 216 -12.59 -2.23 -6.51
C ALA A 216 -13.12 -0.91 -5.96
N LYS A 217 -14.01 -0.96 -4.96
CA LYS A 217 -14.60 0.23 -4.35
C LYS A 217 -13.59 1.00 -3.51
N LEU A 218 -12.72 0.31 -2.75
CA LEU A 218 -11.60 0.93 -2.02
C LEU A 218 -10.70 1.71 -2.99
N THR A 219 -10.28 1.06 -4.06
CA THR A 219 -9.44 1.71 -5.08
C THR A 219 -10.11 2.94 -5.67
N LYS A 220 -11.40 2.83 -6.05
CA LYS A 220 -12.17 3.96 -6.58
C LYS A 220 -12.29 5.10 -5.57
N ASN A 221 -12.56 4.78 -4.30
CA ASN A 221 -12.65 5.78 -3.24
C ASN A 221 -11.32 6.51 -3.05
N VAL A 222 -10.20 5.77 -3.03
CA VAL A 222 -8.85 6.37 -2.90
C VAL A 222 -8.53 7.24 -4.11
N ILE A 223 -8.84 6.80 -5.34
CA ILE A 223 -8.65 7.60 -6.55
C ILE A 223 -9.45 8.90 -6.46
N ASN A 224 -10.72 8.83 -6.06
CA ASN A 224 -11.56 10.01 -5.88
C ASN A 224 -11.00 10.94 -4.80
N TYR A 225 -10.60 10.41 -3.67
CA TYR A 225 -9.97 11.16 -2.58
C TYR A 225 -8.72 11.91 -3.05
N LEU A 226 -7.79 11.22 -3.71
CA LEU A 226 -6.54 11.80 -4.21
C LEU A 226 -6.75 12.79 -5.37
N THR A 227 -7.83 12.67 -6.15
CA THR A 227 -8.12 13.56 -7.29
C THR A 227 -9.12 14.66 -6.99
N GLY A 228 -9.67 14.71 -5.76
CA GLY A 228 -10.64 15.71 -5.33
C GLY A 228 -12.01 15.59 -6.01
N LYS A 229 -12.44 14.35 -6.28
CA LYS A 229 -13.74 14.05 -6.92
C LYS A 229 -14.75 13.52 -5.92
#